data_5d524048da4857784b7da6b7f2b59e89
#
_entry.id   5d524048da4857784b7da6b7f2b59e89
#
_cell.length_a   1.000
_cell.length_b   1.000
_cell.length_c   1.000
_cell.angle_alpha   90.00
_cell.angle_beta   90.00
_cell.angle_gamma   90.00
#
_symmetry.space_group_name_H-M   'P 1'
#
loop_
_entity.id
_entity.type
_entity.pdbx_description
1 polymer ?
#
loop_
_entity_poly.entity_id
_entity_poly.type
_entity_poly.pdbx_seq_one_letter_code
_entity_poly.pdbx_strand_id
1 'polypeptide(L)'
;MKTLKFATMGAVAALTLALMPLTASAQTNLEKLGNFQTTGVKSFTVIDQNAPEADAIRETLKGITLPDGFKIELYALVPDARHMAMAPQGTVLFVGTKKSKVWAVMDRNRDHVADEVKDFAPSIEFDIPNGVAFSKDGFLFIAERNRVMMYPAAEFFHESPDVVAVPIVPQGTLVPVEEESYNHTARVIKVGPDNKLYVSLGQPWNVTPEDKVAMYKETGIGGIIRMDRDGSNREVYTTGIRNSVGHDFNPANGELWFTDNQVDGMGDEIPPGELNRQTAMGQHFGFPWYGGGSTRTTEFAAQEAPADSIMPAVEMVAHAADLGMTFYTGKQFPAKYMGGIFSAQHGSWNRTNPVGARVMFTAVNEDGSVGETMAXAEGWXDENGEYDGRPVDVAQMKDGSILVSDDFANAIYRITYSN
;
A
#
# COMPACT_ATOMS: atom_id res chain seq x y z
N MET A 1 -96.00 -40.23 -2.89
CA MET A 1 -95.16 -39.07 -2.44
C MET A 1 -93.87 -39.66 -1.87
N LYS A 2 -92.80 -39.52 -2.64
CA LYS A 2 -91.46 -40.08 -2.28
C LYS A 2 -90.60 -38.99 -1.66
N THR A 3 -90.20 -39.18 -0.45
CA THR A 3 -89.29 -38.32 0.27
C THR A 3 -87.86 -38.66 -0.11
N LEU A 4 -87.15 -37.68 -0.64
CA LEU A 4 -85.74 -37.82 -0.98
C LEU A 4 -84.91 -37.39 0.24
N LYS A 5 -84.11 -38.29 0.76
CA LYS A 5 -83.14 -37.99 1.82
C LYS A 5 -81.82 -37.58 1.18
N PHE A 6 -81.39 -36.37 1.42
CA PHE A 6 -80.06 -35.93 1.08
C PHE A 6 -79.11 -36.29 2.23
N ALA A 7 -78.09 -37.09 1.92
CA ALA A 7 -77.01 -37.36 2.83
C ALA A 7 -75.91 -36.35 2.54
N THR A 8 -75.66 -35.48 3.50
CA THR A 8 -74.53 -34.56 3.48
C THR A 8 -73.26 -35.27 3.98
N MET A 9 -72.36 -35.61 3.08
CA MET A 9 -71.02 -36.06 3.42
C MET A 9 -70.19 -34.81 3.70
N GLY A 10 -69.93 -34.52 4.98
CA GLY A 10 -68.98 -33.49 5.39
C GLY A 10 -67.57 -34.02 5.21
N ALA A 11 -66.85 -33.51 4.21
CA ALA A 11 -65.43 -33.75 4.11
C ALA A 11 -64.70 -32.87 5.12
N VAL A 12 -64.21 -33.46 6.17
CA VAL A 12 -63.29 -32.80 7.10
C VAL A 12 -61.93 -32.81 6.43
N ALA A 13 -61.60 -31.69 5.80
CA ALA A 13 -60.22 -31.48 5.33
C ALA A 13 -59.35 -31.31 6.55
N ALA A 14 -58.66 -32.35 6.95
CA ALA A 14 -57.60 -32.23 7.96
C ALA A 14 -56.47 -31.41 7.32
N LEU A 15 -56.41 -30.16 7.68
CA LEU A 15 -55.26 -29.30 7.40
C LEU A 15 -54.14 -29.83 8.28
N THR A 16 -53.34 -30.74 7.74
CA THR A 16 -52.06 -31.07 8.33
C THR A 16 -51.16 -29.86 8.08
N LEU A 17 -51.13 -28.92 9.02
CA LEU A 17 -50.05 -27.97 9.09
C LEU A 17 -48.79 -28.80 9.26
N ALA A 18 -48.02 -28.91 8.22
CA ALA A 18 -46.69 -29.43 8.31
C ALA A 18 -45.92 -28.41 9.16
N LEU A 19 -45.83 -28.66 10.44
CA LEU A 19 -44.87 -28.03 11.31
C LEU A 19 -43.52 -28.44 10.77
N MET A 20 -43.03 -27.70 9.81
CA MET A 20 -41.62 -27.78 9.45
C MET A 20 -40.87 -27.48 10.78
N PRO A 21 -39.87 -28.24 11.10
CA PRO A 21 -39.21 -28.06 12.38
C PRO A 21 -38.42 -26.78 12.34
N LEU A 22 -38.99 -25.70 12.84
CA LEU A 22 -38.26 -24.50 13.23
C LEU A 22 -37.07 -24.87 14.14
N THR A 23 -37.18 -26.02 14.78
CA THR A 23 -36.13 -26.60 15.61
C THR A 23 -34.87 -27.00 14.79
N ALA A 24 -35.03 -27.43 13.55
CA ALA A 24 -33.85 -27.86 12.73
C ALA A 24 -32.97 -26.68 12.32
N SER A 25 -33.58 -25.54 12.02
CA SER A 25 -32.84 -24.34 11.68
C SER A 25 -32.16 -23.73 12.92
N ALA A 26 -32.85 -23.68 14.04
CA ALA A 26 -32.32 -23.18 15.32
C ALA A 26 -31.18 -24.09 15.82
N GLN A 27 -31.37 -25.40 15.71
CA GLN A 27 -30.35 -26.39 16.11
C GLN A 27 -29.09 -26.27 15.26
N THR A 28 -29.25 -26.03 13.96
CA THR A 28 -28.11 -25.85 13.06
C THR A 28 -27.34 -24.56 13.38
N ASN A 29 -28.04 -23.50 13.75
CA ASN A 29 -27.38 -22.24 14.12
C ASN A 29 -26.68 -22.35 15.48
N LEU A 30 -27.26 -23.08 16.43
CA LEU A 30 -26.62 -23.37 17.71
C LEU A 30 -25.40 -24.26 17.54
N GLU A 31 -25.45 -25.23 16.64
CA GLU A 31 -24.29 -26.04 16.30
C GLU A 31 -23.20 -25.21 15.65
N LYS A 32 -23.56 -24.31 14.75
CA LYS A 32 -22.63 -23.37 14.15
C LYS A 32 -21.99 -22.46 15.19
N LEU A 33 -22.79 -21.98 16.14
CA LEU A 33 -22.31 -21.16 17.27
C LEU A 33 -21.41 -21.97 18.21
N GLY A 34 -21.73 -23.24 18.44
CA GLY A 34 -20.93 -24.15 19.24
C GLY A 34 -19.61 -24.51 18.58
N ASN A 35 -19.60 -24.51 17.26
CA ASN A 35 -18.40 -24.73 16.44
C ASN A 35 -17.69 -23.44 16.11
N PHE A 36 -18.24 -22.31 16.52
CA PHE A 36 -17.59 -21.02 16.36
C PHE A 36 -16.36 -21.00 17.26
N GLN A 37 -15.26 -21.41 16.69
CA GLN A 37 -13.99 -21.23 17.36
C GLN A 37 -13.67 -19.76 17.24
N THR A 38 -13.78 -19.05 18.35
CA THR A 38 -13.00 -17.84 18.48
C THR A 38 -11.59 -18.26 18.08
N THR A 39 -11.06 -17.63 17.12
CA THR A 39 -9.65 -17.72 16.74
C THR A 39 -8.89 -17.48 18.04
N GLY A 40 -8.52 -18.48 18.75
CA GLY A 40 -8.03 -18.43 20.12
C GLY A 40 -7.25 -17.15 20.42
N VAL A 41 -7.62 -16.45 21.46
CA VAL A 41 -7.07 -15.14 21.82
C VAL A 41 -5.56 -15.20 21.76
N LYS A 42 -4.99 -14.78 20.64
CA LYS A 42 -3.55 -14.57 20.53
C LYS A 42 -3.27 -13.22 21.20
N SER A 43 -2.34 -13.22 22.12
CA SER A 43 -1.90 -11.97 22.74
C SER A 43 -1.15 -11.14 21.72
N PHE A 44 -1.21 -9.82 21.88
CA PHE A 44 -0.45 -8.91 21.03
C PHE A 44 1.06 -9.10 21.20
N THR A 45 1.80 -8.94 20.10
CA THR A 45 3.23 -8.69 20.13
C THR A 45 3.42 -7.18 20.30
N VAL A 46 4.06 -6.76 21.38
CA VAL A 46 4.29 -5.34 21.67
C VAL A 46 5.79 -5.05 21.51
N ILE A 47 6.12 -3.95 20.84
CA ILE A 47 7.50 -3.56 20.57
C ILE A 47 7.95 -2.52 21.60
N ASP A 48 9.04 -2.84 22.31
CA ASP A 48 9.60 -1.94 23.33
C ASP A 48 10.16 -0.68 22.65
N GLN A 49 9.53 0.45 22.91
CA GLN A 49 9.92 1.74 22.33
C GLN A 49 11.17 2.34 23.01
N ASN A 50 11.61 1.76 24.12
CA ASN A 50 12.81 2.18 24.85
C ASN A 50 13.99 1.22 24.65
N ALA A 51 13.91 0.35 23.66
CA ALA A 51 14.99 -0.57 23.33
C ALA A 51 16.27 0.20 22.93
N PRO A 52 17.46 -0.37 23.18
CA PRO A 52 18.74 0.31 22.87
C PRO A 52 18.87 0.80 21.42
N GLU A 53 18.19 0.13 20.49
CA GLU A 53 18.18 0.49 19.08
C GLU A 53 17.65 1.92 18.87
N ALA A 54 16.76 2.40 19.73
CA ALA A 54 16.22 3.76 19.65
C ALA A 54 17.33 4.82 19.77
N ASP A 55 18.30 4.58 20.68
CA ASP A 55 19.40 5.53 20.87
C ASP A 55 20.35 5.51 19.66
N ALA A 56 20.63 4.33 19.10
CA ALA A 56 21.44 4.22 17.90
C ALA A 56 20.82 4.99 16.73
N ILE A 57 19.51 4.85 16.55
CA ILE A 57 18.77 5.56 15.50
C ILE A 57 18.84 7.08 15.75
N ARG A 58 18.60 7.52 16.99
CA ARG A 58 18.68 8.95 17.32
C ARG A 58 20.06 9.51 16.99
N GLU A 59 21.11 8.70 17.14
CA GLU A 59 22.47 9.11 16.77
C GLU A 59 22.62 9.26 15.26
N THR A 60 22.14 8.27 14.48
CA THR A 60 22.12 8.33 13.02
C THR A 60 21.38 9.59 12.53
N LEU A 61 20.24 9.91 13.15
CA LEU A 61 19.42 11.05 12.73
C LEU A 61 20.13 12.41 12.90
N LYS A 62 21.14 12.51 13.76
CA LYS A 62 21.94 13.75 13.88
C LYS A 62 22.75 14.03 12.63
N GLY A 63 23.05 12.99 11.83
CA GLY A 63 23.79 13.12 10.58
C GLY A 63 22.92 13.44 9.37
N ILE A 64 21.60 13.46 9.53
CA ILE A 64 20.69 13.67 8.40
C ILE A 64 20.66 15.16 8.03
N THR A 65 20.90 15.43 6.75
CA THR A 65 20.86 16.78 6.18
C THR A 65 19.43 17.11 5.75
N LEU A 66 18.95 18.28 6.12
CA LEU A 66 17.61 18.79 5.82
C LEU A 66 17.72 20.28 5.45
N PRO A 67 16.79 20.84 4.70
CA PRO A 67 16.75 22.29 4.50
C PRO A 67 16.52 23.04 5.81
N ASP A 68 16.93 24.30 5.83
CA ASP A 68 16.79 25.17 7.01
C ASP A 68 15.35 25.18 7.55
N GLY A 69 15.23 25.04 8.86
CA GLY A 69 13.95 25.04 9.57
C GLY A 69 13.33 23.66 9.72
N PHE A 70 13.83 22.66 9.00
CA PHE A 70 13.33 21.28 9.14
C PHE A 70 14.11 20.55 10.24
N LYS A 71 13.42 19.60 10.87
CA LYS A 71 13.99 18.67 11.86
C LYS A 71 13.47 17.26 11.58
N ILE A 72 14.29 16.26 11.92
CA ILE A 72 13.91 14.86 11.87
C ILE A 72 14.14 14.23 13.23
N GLU A 73 13.18 13.42 13.67
CA GLU A 73 13.26 12.74 14.97
C GLU A 73 12.69 11.32 14.84
N LEU A 74 13.12 10.44 15.74
CA LEU A 74 12.52 9.09 15.82
C LEU A 74 11.08 9.21 16.33
N TYR A 75 10.15 8.68 15.57
CA TYR A 75 8.73 8.63 15.95
C TYR A 75 8.38 7.32 16.62
N ALA A 76 8.85 6.18 16.06
CA ALA A 76 8.55 4.86 16.60
C ALA A 76 9.58 3.83 16.15
N LEU A 77 9.81 2.80 16.98
CA LEU A 77 10.45 1.56 16.54
C LEU A 77 9.35 0.64 16.01
N VAL A 78 9.45 0.25 14.74
CA VAL A 78 8.45 -0.60 14.07
C VAL A 78 9.17 -1.60 13.18
N PRO A 79 9.18 -2.89 13.55
CA PRO A 79 9.92 -3.88 12.75
C PRO A 79 9.43 -3.96 11.31
N ASP A 80 10.38 -3.99 10.37
CA ASP A 80 10.10 -4.13 8.93
C ASP A 80 9.11 -3.06 8.41
N ALA A 81 9.14 -1.84 8.91
CA ALA A 81 8.14 -0.79 8.63
C ALA A 81 8.13 -0.41 7.16
N ARG A 82 6.96 -0.56 6.50
CA ARG A 82 6.82 -0.21 5.09
C ARG A 82 5.66 0.77 4.88
N HIS A 83 4.65 0.44 4.08
CA HIS A 83 3.59 1.40 3.77
C HIS A 83 2.76 1.75 5.00
N MET A 84 2.33 3.01 5.04
CA MET A 84 1.69 3.60 6.21
C MET A 84 0.33 4.20 5.87
N ALA A 85 -0.64 4.07 6.77
CA ALA A 85 -1.94 4.71 6.65
C ALA A 85 -2.36 5.27 8.01
N MET A 86 -2.44 6.60 8.08
CA MET A 86 -2.96 7.27 9.28
C MET A 86 -4.48 7.11 9.28
N ALA A 87 -5.02 6.67 10.41
CA ALA A 87 -6.48 6.53 10.56
C ALA A 87 -7.16 7.91 10.49
N PRO A 88 -8.42 7.97 10.05
CA PRO A 88 -9.09 9.24 9.78
C PRO A 88 -9.12 10.25 10.94
N GLN A 89 -9.17 9.77 12.18
CA GLN A 89 -9.15 10.68 13.33
C GLN A 89 -7.74 10.95 13.86
N GLY A 90 -6.73 10.27 13.29
CA GLY A 90 -5.34 10.48 13.66
C GLY A 90 -4.92 9.79 14.95
N THR A 91 -5.67 8.78 15.41
CA THR A 91 -5.41 8.13 16.69
C THR A 91 -4.48 6.93 16.58
N VAL A 92 -4.36 6.35 15.39
CA VAL A 92 -3.49 5.19 15.15
C VAL A 92 -2.96 5.23 13.72
N LEU A 93 -1.70 4.86 13.58
CA LEU A 93 -1.05 4.67 12.29
C LEU A 93 -0.92 3.17 12.05
N PHE A 94 -1.43 2.68 10.91
CA PHE A 94 -1.26 1.29 10.51
C PHE A 94 -0.06 1.19 9.58
N VAL A 95 0.78 0.17 9.79
CA VAL A 95 2.04 0.02 9.06
C VAL A 95 2.13 -1.39 8.50
N GLY A 96 2.20 -1.49 7.17
CA GLY A 96 2.36 -2.77 6.48
C GLY A 96 3.81 -3.22 6.46
N THR A 97 4.03 -4.48 6.15
CA THR A 97 5.37 -5.08 6.06
C THR A 97 5.48 -6.03 4.88
N LYS A 98 6.69 -6.38 4.50
CA LYS A 98 6.94 -7.47 3.55
C LYS A 98 7.17 -8.81 4.27
N LYS A 99 6.67 -8.93 5.48
CA LYS A 99 6.74 -10.15 6.30
C LYS A 99 5.32 -10.67 6.55
N SER A 100 4.95 -10.79 7.80
CA SER A 100 3.68 -11.41 8.18
C SER A 100 2.89 -10.61 9.21
N LYS A 101 3.26 -9.36 9.44
CA LYS A 101 2.56 -8.52 10.41
C LYS A 101 2.17 -7.17 9.82
N VAL A 102 1.08 -6.64 10.33
CA VAL A 102 0.70 -5.23 10.21
C VAL A 102 0.79 -4.66 11.61
N TRP A 103 1.38 -3.48 11.74
CA TRP A 103 1.57 -2.86 13.05
C TRP A 103 0.56 -1.72 13.24
N ALA A 104 0.08 -1.58 14.48
CA ALA A 104 -0.69 -0.43 14.93
C ALA A 104 0.22 0.39 15.85
N VAL A 105 0.37 1.67 15.53
CA VAL A 105 1.29 2.59 16.19
C VAL A 105 0.48 3.73 16.78
N MET A 106 0.54 3.91 18.09
CA MET A 106 -0.25 4.90 18.82
C MET A 106 0.61 5.88 19.59
N ASP A 107 0.27 7.16 19.48
CA ASP A 107 0.78 8.24 20.32
C ASP A 107 -0.38 8.64 21.24
N ARG A 108 -0.44 8.01 22.41
CA ARG A 108 -1.61 8.15 23.32
C ARG A 108 -1.58 9.44 24.11
N ASN A 109 -0.37 9.94 24.40
CA ASN A 109 -0.22 11.17 25.20
C ASN A 109 -0.15 12.41 24.30
N ARG A 110 -0.09 12.24 22.97
CA ARG A 110 -0.08 13.29 21.95
C ARG A 110 1.15 14.19 22.04
N ASP A 111 2.30 13.60 22.35
CA ASP A 111 3.58 14.35 22.36
C ASP A 111 4.33 14.20 21.03
N HIS A 112 3.73 13.52 20.06
CA HIS A 112 4.27 13.28 18.72
C HIS A 112 5.42 12.26 18.70
N VAL A 113 5.49 11.40 19.73
CA VAL A 113 6.34 10.21 19.76
C VAL A 113 5.41 9.03 20.10
N ALA A 114 5.57 7.90 19.44
CA ALA A 114 4.69 6.77 19.69
C ALA A 114 4.93 6.17 21.10
N ASP A 115 3.86 5.97 21.85
CA ASP A 115 3.88 5.30 23.15
C ASP A 115 3.77 3.79 23.04
N GLU A 116 3.08 3.31 22.01
CA GLU A 116 2.75 1.90 21.88
C GLU A 116 2.79 1.46 20.41
N VAL A 117 3.48 0.36 20.17
CA VAL A 117 3.49 -0.33 18.87
C VAL A 117 3.15 -1.78 19.14
N LYS A 118 2.08 -2.26 18.51
CA LYS A 118 1.66 -3.65 18.63
C LYS A 118 1.12 -4.17 17.30
N ASP A 119 1.14 -5.49 17.12
CA ASP A 119 0.62 -6.06 15.89
C ASP A 119 -0.90 -5.89 15.82
N PHE A 120 -1.38 -5.57 14.63
CA PHE A 120 -2.80 -5.50 14.32
C PHE A 120 -3.32 -6.88 14.01
N ALA A 121 -4.47 -7.24 14.59
CA ALA A 121 -5.20 -8.48 14.27
C ALA A 121 -4.31 -9.73 14.35
N PRO A 122 -3.69 -10.02 15.51
CA PRO A 122 -2.78 -11.18 15.63
C PRO A 122 -3.45 -12.53 15.34
N SER A 123 -4.78 -12.60 15.32
CA SER A 123 -5.52 -13.81 14.94
C SER A 123 -5.51 -14.07 13.45
N ILE A 124 -5.09 -13.09 12.63
CA ILE A 124 -5.07 -13.22 11.17
C ILE A 124 -3.65 -13.53 10.71
N GLU A 125 -3.51 -14.52 9.82
CA GLU A 125 -2.24 -14.84 9.19
C GLU A 125 -2.11 -14.00 7.91
N PHE A 126 -1.22 -13.02 7.95
CA PHE A 126 -0.94 -12.16 6.80
C PHE A 126 0.19 -12.73 5.95
N ASP A 127 0.10 -12.50 4.64
CA ASP A 127 1.15 -12.88 3.68
C ASP A 127 1.59 -11.64 2.90
N ILE A 128 2.69 -11.04 3.33
CA ILE A 128 3.25 -9.81 2.75
C ILE A 128 2.18 -8.70 2.70
N PRO A 129 1.68 -8.26 3.87
CA PRO A 129 0.63 -7.22 3.93
C PRO A 129 1.25 -5.82 3.81
N ASN A 130 1.87 -5.54 2.67
CA ASN A 130 2.61 -4.28 2.49
C ASN A 130 1.68 -3.07 2.34
N GLY A 131 0.61 -3.20 1.59
CA GLY A 131 -0.26 -2.07 1.26
C GLY A 131 -1.35 -1.87 2.30
N VAL A 132 -1.43 -0.67 2.85
CA VAL A 132 -2.47 -0.29 3.82
C VAL A 132 -3.07 1.04 3.37
N ALA A 133 -4.40 1.18 3.49
CA ALA A 133 -5.08 2.42 3.12
C ALA A 133 -6.39 2.57 3.89
N PHE A 134 -6.71 3.79 4.30
CA PHE A 134 -8.01 4.11 4.89
C PHE A 134 -8.89 4.84 3.89
N SER A 135 -10.17 4.48 3.89
CA SER A 135 -11.19 5.35 3.29
C SER A 135 -11.60 6.42 4.32
N LYS A 136 -12.15 7.51 3.82
CA LYS A 136 -12.58 8.64 4.69
C LYS A 136 -13.65 8.22 5.70
N ASP A 137 -14.44 7.20 5.37
CA ASP A 137 -15.49 6.68 6.25
C ASP A 137 -15.00 5.56 7.18
N GLY A 138 -13.68 5.36 7.27
CA GLY A 138 -13.08 4.56 8.34
C GLY A 138 -12.83 3.10 8.06
N PHE A 139 -12.91 2.67 6.81
CA PHE A 139 -12.55 1.29 6.46
C PHE A 139 -11.06 1.21 6.15
N LEU A 140 -10.38 0.26 6.77
CA LEU A 140 -8.99 -0.04 6.47
C LEU A 140 -8.97 -1.15 5.40
N PHE A 141 -8.17 -0.94 4.37
CA PHE A 141 -7.92 -1.94 3.32
C PHE A 141 -6.48 -2.38 3.42
N ILE A 142 -6.24 -3.69 3.38
CA ILE A 142 -4.89 -4.25 3.39
C ILE A 142 -4.72 -5.11 2.14
N ALA A 143 -3.74 -4.75 1.31
CA ALA A 143 -3.37 -5.52 0.12
C ALA A 143 -2.17 -6.39 0.47
N GLU A 144 -2.35 -7.69 0.32
CA GLU A 144 -1.34 -8.72 0.56
C GLU A 144 -0.85 -9.25 -0.78
N ARG A 145 0.09 -10.17 -0.75
CA ARG A 145 0.66 -10.74 -1.98
C ARG A 145 -0.41 -11.17 -2.97
N ASN A 146 -1.45 -11.88 -2.51
CA ASN A 146 -2.49 -12.39 -3.42
C ASN A 146 -3.90 -12.36 -2.84
N ARG A 147 -4.23 -11.31 -2.06
CA ARG A 147 -5.61 -11.01 -1.63
C ARG A 147 -5.71 -9.56 -1.19
N VAL A 148 -6.95 -9.06 -1.06
CA VAL A 148 -7.21 -7.75 -0.44
C VAL A 148 -8.31 -7.95 0.59
N MET A 149 -8.08 -7.47 1.80
CA MET A 149 -9.01 -7.55 2.92
C MET A 149 -9.48 -6.17 3.35
N MET A 150 -10.72 -6.08 3.81
CA MET A 150 -11.30 -4.86 4.37
C MET A 150 -11.60 -5.06 5.87
N TYR A 151 -11.28 -4.04 6.66
CA TYR A 151 -11.46 -4.07 8.12
C TYR A 151 -12.31 -2.87 8.54
N PRO A 152 -13.60 -3.09 8.85
CA PRO A 152 -14.47 -1.99 9.27
C PRO A 152 -14.02 -1.39 10.60
N ALA A 153 -14.01 -0.07 10.67
CA ALA A 153 -13.74 0.67 11.91
C ALA A 153 -12.44 0.23 12.63
N ALA A 154 -11.40 -0.11 11.84
CA ALA A 154 -10.14 -0.60 12.40
C ALA A 154 -9.50 0.41 13.36
N GLU A 155 -9.74 1.72 13.16
CA GLU A 155 -9.25 2.77 14.05
C GLU A 155 -9.71 2.57 15.51
N PHE A 156 -10.85 1.89 15.70
CA PHE A 156 -11.40 1.64 17.03
C PHE A 156 -11.21 0.19 17.47
N PHE A 157 -11.26 -0.75 16.54
CA PHE A 157 -11.21 -2.17 16.87
C PHE A 157 -9.79 -2.75 16.94
N HIS A 158 -8.74 -1.95 16.62
CA HIS A 158 -7.36 -2.43 16.75
C HIS A 158 -6.98 -2.80 18.19
N GLU A 159 -7.77 -2.37 19.18
CA GLU A 159 -7.54 -2.72 20.58
C GLU A 159 -7.93 -4.18 20.88
N SER A 160 -8.65 -4.84 20.00
CA SER A 160 -9.00 -6.25 20.15
C SER A 160 -8.06 -7.12 19.30
N PRO A 161 -7.62 -8.28 19.82
CA PRO A 161 -6.86 -9.20 19.00
C PRO A 161 -7.71 -9.87 17.91
N ASP A 162 -9.03 -9.87 18.06
CA ASP A 162 -9.97 -10.36 17.06
C ASP A 162 -10.68 -9.18 16.41
N VAL A 163 -10.66 -9.13 15.10
CA VAL A 163 -11.28 -8.05 14.32
C VAL A 163 -12.17 -8.63 13.23
N VAL A 164 -13.14 -7.85 12.79
CA VAL A 164 -13.92 -8.21 11.61
C VAL A 164 -13.05 -7.99 10.38
N ALA A 165 -12.93 -9.02 9.56
CA ALA A 165 -12.14 -8.99 8.33
C ALA A 165 -13.00 -9.52 7.18
N VAL A 166 -13.08 -8.76 6.10
CA VAL A 166 -13.92 -9.10 4.95
C VAL A 166 -13.01 -9.25 3.72
N PRO A 167 -12.94 -10.44 3.11
CA PRO A 167 -12.15 -10.60 1.87
C PRO A 167 -12.90 -9.93 0.71
N ILE A 168 -12.34 -8.85 0.16
CA ILE A 168 -12.89 -8.20 -1.01
C ILE A 168 -12.24 -8.71 -2.30
N VAL A 169 -10.99 -9.16 -2.22
CA VAL A 169 -10.36 -9.97 -3.26
C VAL A 169 -9.89 -11.25 -2.55
N PRO A 170 -10.57 -12.38 -2.74
CA PRO A 170 -10.23 -13.61 -2.04
C PRO A 170 -8.81 -14.10 -2.29
N GLN A 171 -8.28 -14.87 -1.36
CA GLN A 171 -6.94 -15.45 -1.46
C GLN A 171 -6.80 -16.20 -2.80
N GLY A 172 -5.71 -15.89 -3.52
CA GLY A 172 -5.39 -16.54 -4.79
C GLY A 172 -6.09 -15.94 -5.99
N THR A 173 -6.77 -14.79 -5.83
CA THR A 173 -7.51 -14.18 -6.95
C THR A 173 -7.06 -12.76 -7.31
N LEU A 174 -6.09 -12.20 -6.58
CA LEU A 174 -5.56 -10.89 -6.96
C LEU A 174 -4.67 -11.02 -8.20
N VAL A 175 -3.84 -12.06 -8.25
CA VAL A 175 -3.07 -12.47 -9.43
C VAL A 175 -3.26 -13.98 -9.62
N PRO A 176 -3.09 -14.50 -10.86
CA PRO A 176 -3.12 -15.95 -11.05
C PRO A 176 -2.12 -16.65 -10.12
N VAL A 177 -2.52 -17.75 -9.50
CA VAL A 177 -1.69 -18.45 -8.51
C VAL A 177 -0.34 -18.85 -9.10
N GLU A 178 -0.31 -19.25 -10.36
CA GLU A 178 0.91 -19.64 -11.06
C GLU A 178 1.86 -18.46 -11.32
N GLU A 179 1.39 -17.23 -11.12
CA GLU A 179 2.21 -16.02 -11.24
C GLU A 179 2.64 -15.47 -9.89
N GLU A 180 2.28 -16.13 -8.78
CA GLU A 180 2.76 -15.72 -7.46
C GLU A 180 4.28 -15.78 -7.40
N SER A 181 4.89 -14.83 -6.72
CA SER A 181 6.32 -14.69 -6.61
C SER A 181 6.66 -14.09 -5.26
N TYR A 182 7.92 -14.11 -4.89
CA TYR A 182 8.46 -13.30 -3.80
C TYR A 182 9.12 -12.03 -4.32
N ASN A 183 9.27 -11.91 -5.65
CA ASN A 183 9.79 -10.70 -6.28
C ASN A 183 8.63 -9.74 -6.60
N HIS A 184 8.84 -8.46 -6.33
CA HIS A 184 7.92 -7.38 -6.68
C HIS A 184 6.49 -7.59 -6.12
N THR A 185 6.40 -8.06 -4.88
CA THR A 185 5.14 -8.43 -4.24
C THR A 185 4.65 -7.40 -3.21
N ALA A 186 5.34 -6.28 -3.07
CA ALA A 186 4.91 -5.22 -2.16
C ALA A 186 3.75 -4.46 -2.81
N ARG A 187 2.52 -4.98 -2.65
CA ARG A 187 1.33 -4.32 -3.21
C ARG A 187 1.16 -2.98 -2.50
N VAL A 188 0.82 -1.95 -3.26
CA VAL A 188 0.44 -0.65 -2.72
C VAL A 188 -1.04 -0.46 -3.01
N ILE A 189 -1.79 0.02 -2.04
CA ILE A 189 -3.22 0.26 -2.19
C ILE A 189 -3.54 1.70 -1.74
N LYS A 190 -4.40 2.37 -2.48
CA LYS A 190 -4.91 3.69 -2.13
C LYS A 190 -6.39 3.76 -2.49
N VAL A 191 -7.13 4.59 -1.75
CA VAL A 191 -8.50 4.95 -2.11
C VAL A 191 -8.43 6.23 -2.95
N GLY A 192 -8.90 6.15 -4.17
CA GLY A 192 -8.85 7.28 -5.10
C GLY A 192 -9.91 8.33 -4.82
N PRO A 193 -9.82 9.48 -5.52
CA PRO A 193 -10.83 10.54 -5.37
C PRO A 193 -12.22 10.11 -5.84
N ASP A 194 -12.31 9.06 -6.64
CA ASP A 194 -13.56 8.44 -7.08
C ASP A 194 -14.08 7.39 -6.08
N ASN A 195 -13.43 7.29 -4.92
CA ASN A 195 -13.78 6.33 -3.84
C ASN A 195 -13.62 4.86 -4.27
N LYS A 196 -12.76 4.61 -5.24
CA LYS A 196 -12.40 3.24 -5.67
C LYS A 196 -11.02 2.86 -5.13
N LEU A 197 -10.73 1.58 -5.12
CA LEU A 197 -9.43 1.05 -4.72
C LEU A 197 -8.51 0.98 -5.94
N TYR A 198 -7.28 1.44 -5.77
CA TYR A 198 -6.21 1.35 -6.76
C TYR A 198 -5.10 0.49 -6.15
N VAL A 199 -4.72 -0.59 -6.84
CA VAL A 199 -3.72 -1.54 -6.31
C VAL A 199 -2.63 -1.74 -7.36
N SER A 200 -1.36 -1.49 -6.98
CA SER A 200 -0.23 -1.75 -7.87
C SER A 200 0.16 -3.24 -7.79
N LEU A 201 0.43 -3.83 -8.94
CA LEU A 201 0.79 -5.24 -9.08
C LEU A 201 2.13 -5.33 -9.81
N GLY A 202 3.23 -5.35 -9.06
CA GLY A 202 4.56 -5.53 -9.64
C GLY A 202 4.66 -6.86 -10.39
N GLN A 203 5.37 -6.87 -11.51
CA GLN A 203 5.57 -8.10 -12.26
C GLN A 203 6.87 -8.78 -11.79
N PRO A 204 6.95 -10.12 -11.77
CA PRO A 204 8.00 -10.80 -11.00
C PRO A 204 9.39 -10.86 -11.66
N TRP A 205 9.54 -10.44 -12.91
CA TRP A 205 10.78 -10.62 -13.66
C TRP A 205 11.63 -9.36 -13.68
N ASN A 206 12.91 -9.48 -14.00
CA ASN A 206 13.71 -8.28 -14.30
C ASN A 206 13.18 -7.60 -15.56
N VAL A 207 13.01 -8.39 -16.63
CA VAL A 207 12.28 -7.97 -17.85
C VAL A 207 11.23 -9.05 -18.13
N THR A 208 10.00 -8.66 -18.38
CA THR A 208 8.91 -9.61 -18.62
C THR A 208 9.21 -10.49 -19.84
N PRO A 209 9.12 -11.83 -19.71
CA PRO A 209 9.23 -12.71 -20.90
C PRO A 209 8.16 -12.35 -21.94
N GLU A 210 8.56 -12.39 -23.22
CA GLU A 210 7.69 -11.96 -24.32
C GLU A 210 6.34 -12.69 -24.33
N ASP A 211 6.34 -13.99 -24.04
CA ASP A 211 5.12 -14.80 -24.02
C ASP A 211 4.16 -14.45 -22.88
N LYS A 212 4.61 -13.70 -21.88
CA LYS A 212 3.76 -13.28 -20.74
C LYS A 212 3.18 -11.88 -20.92
N VAL A 213 3.72 -11.07 -21.82
CA VAL A 213 3.33 -9.66 -21.96
C VAL A 213 1.81 -9.47 -22.13
N ALA A 214 1.22 -10.26 -23.04
CA ALA A 214 -0.22 -10.14 -23.32
C ALA A 214 -1.08 -10.49 -22.10
N MET A 215 -0.75 -11.57 -21.41
CA MET A 215 -1.50 -12.02 -20.22
C MET A 215 -1.34 -11.03 -19.07
N TYR A 216 -0.13 -10.46 -18.89
CA TYR A 216 0.10 -9.46 -17.84
C TYR A 216 -0.71 -8.18 -18.12
N LYS A 217 -0.74 -7.74 -19.37
CA LYS A 217 -1.56 -6.57 -19.76
C LYS A 217 -3.04 -6.81 -19.44
N GLU A 218 -3.53 -8.04 -19.69
CA GLU A 218 -4.92 -8.40 -19.42
C GLU A 218 -5.25 -8.52 -17.94
N THR A 219 -4.31 -9.05 -17.13
CA THR A 219 -4.53 -9.27 -15.69
C THR A 219 -4.18 -8.08 -14.82
N GLY A 220 -3.41 -7.12 -15.36
CA GLY A 220 -2.93 -5.95 -14.62
C GLY A 220 -1.60 -6.16 -13.92
N ILE A 221 -0.96 -7.32 -14.07
CA ILE A 221 0.39 -7.55 -13.55
C ILE A 221 1.35 -6.63 -14.34
N GLY A 222 2.21 -5.91 -13.63
CA GLY A 222 3.01 -4.85 -14.26
C GLY A 222 2.17 -3.62 -14.55
N GLY A 223 1.23 -3.33 -13.65
CA GLY A 223 0.33 -2.20 -13.78
C GLY A 223 -0.30 -1.79 -12.46
N ILE A 224 -1.36 -1.00 -12.56
CA ILE A 224 -2.21 -0.63 -11.43
C ILE A 224 -3.65 -0.98 -11.82
N ILE A 225 -4.32 -1.76 -11.00
CA ILE A 225 -5.73 -2.09 -11.20
C ILE A 225 -6.60 -1.15 -10.36
N ARG A 226 -7.82 -0.96 -10.80
CA ARG A 226 -8.85 -0.20 -10.08
C ARG A 226 -10.07 -1.08 -9.88
N MET A 227 -10.76 -0.95 -8.76
CA MET A 227 -11.99 -1.70 -8.48
C MET A 227 -12.86 -0.95 -7.49
N ASP A 228 -14.11 -1.32 -7.41
CA ASP A 228 -14.99 -0.83 -6.35
C ASP A 228 -14.52 -1.38 -5.00
N ARG A 229 -14.94 -0.75 -3.92
CA ARG A 229 -14.45 -1.08 -2.57
C ARG A 229 -14.87 -2.47 -2.09
N ASP A 230 -15.84 -3.09 -2.77
CA ASP A 230 -16.25 -4.48 -2.51
C ASP A 230 -15.52 -5.49 -3.41
N GLY A 231 -14.57 -5.02 -4.21
CA GLY A 231 -13.79 -5.86 -5.12
C GLY A 231 -14.41 -6.06 -6.50
N SER A 232 -15.63 -5.57 -6.71
CA SER A 232 -16.31 -5.69 -8.00
C SER A 232 -15.78 -4.66 -9.02
N ASN A 233 -16.18 -4.84 -10.27
CA ASN A 233 -15.86 -3.91 -11.37
C ASN A 233 -14.36 -3.66 -11.51
N ARG A 234 -13.57 -4.73 -11.36
CA ARG A 234 -12.10 -4.66 -11.50
C ARG A 234 -11.74 -4.33 -12.96
N GLU A 235 -10.82 -3.40 -13.12
CA GLU A 235 -10.31 -2.99 -14.43
C GLU A 235 -8.82 -2.65 -14.34
N VAL A 236 -8.13 -2.75 -15.46
CA VAL A 236 -6.71 -2.39 -15.53
C VAL A 236 -6.63 -0.90 -15.85
N TYR A 237 -6.12 -0.13 -14.90
CA TYR A 237 -6.07 1.33 -15.00
C TYR A 237 -4.78 1.81 -15.69
N THR A 238 -3.65 1.14 -15.38
CA THR A 238 -2.32 1.52 -15.86
C THR A 238 -1.61 0.27 -16.35
N THR A 239 -0.88 0.36 -17.46
CA THR A 239 -0.06 -0.73 -17.97
C THR A 239 1.37 -0.23 -18.24
N GLY A 240 2.29 -1.17 -18.50
CA GLY A 240 3.66 -0.83 -18.88
C GLY A 240 4.51 -0.35 -17.72
N ILE A 241 4.29 -0.90 -16.53
CA ILE A 241 5.04 -0.63 -15.31
C ILE A 241 5.83 -1.89 -14.95
N ARG A 242 7.05 -1.71 -14.42
CA ARG A 242 7.82 -2.84 -13.92
C ARG A 242 7.44 -3.19 -12.48
N ASN A 243 7.58 -2.24 -11.57
CA ASN A 243 7.28 -2.45 -10.13
C ASN A 243 7.05 -1.11 -9.44
N SER A 244 5.81 -0.66 -9.44
CA SER A 244 5.44 0.55 -8.71
C SER A 244 5.23 0.19 -7.22
N VAL A 245 5.98 0.85 -6.35
CA VAL A 245 5.86 0.67 -4.89
C VAL A 245 5.43 1.99 -4.24
N GLY A 246 4.80 2.86 -4.98
CA GLY A 246 4.23 4.09 -4.45
C GLY A 246 3.34 4.75 -5.47
N HIS A 247 2.12 5.10 -5.06
CA HIS A 247 1.24 5.91 -5.91
C HIS A 247 0.32 6.77 -5.04
N ASP A 248 -0.09 7.90 -5.58
CA ASP A 248 -1.00 8.82 -4.92
C ASP A 248 -1.69 9.70 -5.97
N PHE A 249 -2.62 10.51 -5.54
CA PHE A 249 -3.46 11.32 -6.42
C PHE A 249 -3.17 12.80 -6.21
N ASN A 250 -2.98 13.52 -7.31
CA ASN A 250 -2.79 14.97 -7.28
C ASN A 250 -4.05 15.62 -6.68
N PRO A 251 -3.92 16.31 -5.53
CA PRO A 251 -5.11 16.89 -4.88
C PRO A 251 -5.78 18.00 -5.68
N ALA A 252 -5.08 18.58 -6.66
CA ALA A 252 -5.64 19.67 -7.49
C ALA A 252 -6.57 19.16 -8.58
N ASN A 253 -6.31 17.95 -9.12
CA ASN A 253 -7.06 17.50 -10.31
C ASN A 253 -7.40 16.00 -10.30
N GLY A 254 -6.95 15.25 -9.31
CA GLY A 254 -7.24 13.81 -9.18
C GLY A 254 -6.42 12.89 -10.07
N GLU A 255 -5.42 13.39 -10.78
CA GLU A 255 -4.55 12.57 -11.61
C GLU A 255 -3.72 11.62 -10.76
N LEU A 256 -3.54 10.39 -11.26
CA LEU A 256 -2.71 9.39 -10.60
C LEU A 256 -1.23 9.64 -10.88
N TRP A 257 -0.42 9.62 -9.84
CA TRP A 257 1.04 9.67 -9.96
C TRP A 257 1.63 8.46 -9.25
N PHE A 258 2.75 7.94 -9.77
CA PHE A 258 3.36 6.74 -9.19
C PHE A 258 4.86 6.69 -9.49
N THR A 259 5.59 6.02 -8.60
CA THR A 259 7.00 5.67 -8.83
C THR A 259 7.09 4.34 -9.57
N ASP A 260 8.17 4.11 -10.30
CA ASP A 260 8.45 2.81 -10.89
C ASP A 260 9.94 2.48 -10.77
N ASN A 261 10.22 1.22 -10.44
CA ASN A 261 11.57 0.69 -10.26
C ASN A 261 12.09 0.11 -11.58
N GLN A 262 13.19 0.62 -12.02
CA GLN A 262 13.81 0.32 -13.31
C GLN A 262 14.45 -1.08 -13.39
N VAL A 263 14.79 -1.49 -14.59
CA VAL A 263 15.45 -2.78 -14.90
C VAL A 263 16.87 -2.79 -14.31
N ASP A 264 17.27 -3.95 -13.80
CA ASP A 264 18.61 -4.20 -13.25
C ASP A 264 19.57 -4.71 -14.31
N GLY A 265 20.88 -4.47 -14.12
CA GLY A 265 21.94 -5.10 -14.91
C GLY A 265 22.29 -4.39 -16.19
N MET A 266 21.85 -3.15 -16.36
CA MET A 266 22.17 -2.36 -17.56
C MET A 266 23.32 -1.36 -17.34
N GLY A 267 23.92 -1.37 -16.17
CA GLY A 267 25.01 -0.46 -15.79
C GLY A 267 24.61 0.44 -14.63
N ASP A 268 25.60 1.14 -14.08
CA ASP A 268 25.37 1.98 -12.88
C ASP A 268 24.47 3.18 -13.15
N GLU A 269 24.61 3.79 -14.32
CA GLU A 269 23.97 5.09 -14.61
C GLU A 269 22.66 4.96 -15.40
N ILE A 270 22.32 3.75 -15.86
CA ILE A 270 21.09 3.49 -16.61
C ILE A 270 20.47 2.16 -16.19
N PRO A 271 19.13 2.02 -16.34
CA PRO A 271 18.15 3.08 -16.65
C PRO A 271 17.76 3.88 -15.40
N PRO A 272 17.16 5.06 -15.58
CA PRO A 272 16.71 5.86 -14.44
C PRO A 272 15.54 5.21 -13.74
N GLY A 273 15.35 5.52 -12.44
CA GLY A 273 14.09 5.33 -11.76
C GLY A 273 13.08 6.35 -12.25
N GLU A 274 11.82 6.18 -11.92
CA GLU A 274 10.77 7.02 -12.50
C GLU A 274 9.78 7.56 -11.47
N LEU A 275 9.39 8.82 -11.68
CA LEU A 275 8.15 9.37 -11.13
C LEU A 275 7.25 9.67 -12.33
N ASN A 276 6.10 9.04 -12.38
CA ASN A 276 5.19 9.03 -13.52
C ASN A 276 3.90 9.79 -13.23
N ARG A 277 3.36 10.47 -14.26
CA ARG A 277 2.06 11.18 -14.21
C ARG A 277 1.12 10.51 -15.20
N GLN A 278 -0.04 10.08 -14.71
CA GLN A 278 -1.08 9.48 -15.55
C GLN A 278 -2.29 10.41 -15.64
N THR A 279 -2.61 10.84 -16.84
CA THR A 279 -3.68 11.82 -17.08
C THR A 279 -4.98 11.16 -17.53
N ALA A 280 -4.95 9.89 -17.91
CA ALA A 280 -6.14 9.16 -18.37
C ALA A 280 -5.99 7.67 -18.13
N MET A 281 -7.11 7.01 -17.88
CA MET A 281 -7.16 5.55 -17.74
C MET A 281 -6.62 4.88 -19.00
N GLY A 282 -5.89 3.79 -18.84
CA GLY A 282 -5.43 2.95 -19.96
C GLY A 282 -4.09 3.34 -20.56
N GLN A 283 -3.45 4.38 -20.01
CA GLN A 283 -2.13 4.79 -20.51
C GLN A 283 -1.09 3.73 -20.20
N HIS A 284 -0.07 3.64 -21.10
CA HIS A 284 1.00 2.65 -21.05
C HIS A 284 2.33 3.38 -20.81
N PHE A 285 3.13 2.90 -19.85
CA PHE A 285 4.32 3.61 -19.38
C PHE A 285 5.65 2.98 -19.87
N GLY A 286 5.59 2.16 -20.90
CA GLY A 286 6.74 1.77 -21.72
C GLY A 286 7.38 0.44 -21.40
N PHE A 287 7.30 -0.08 -20.16
CA PHE A 287 7.89 -1.37 -19.84
C PHE A 287 7.06 -2.51 -20.46
N PRO A 288 7.65 -3.57 -21.02
CA PRO A 288 9.07 -3.96 -20.95
C PRO A 288 9.96 -3.48 -22.10
N TRP A 289 9.45 -2.69 -23.03
CA TRP A 289 10.26 -2.16 -24.13
C TRP A 289 11.31 -1.16 -23.64
N TYR A 290 10.96 -0.39 -22.61
CA TYR A 290 11.88 0.51 -21.92
C TYR A 290 12.11 -0.02 -20.53
N GLY A 291 13.35 0.02 -20.08
CA GLY A 291 13.75 -0.45 -18.75
C GLY A 291 13.67 0.62 -17.67
N GLY A 292 13.41 1.83 -18.09
CA GLY A 292 13.28 3.06 -17.32
C GLY A 292 13.64 4.23 -18.23
N GLY A 293 12.86 5.32 -18.12
CA GLY A 293 13.00 6.46 -19.02
C GLY A 293 12.91 6.02 -20.48
N SER A 294 13.82 6.49 -21.32
CA SER A 294 13.89 6.11 -22.73
C SER A 294 14.90 4.99 -23.01
N THR A 295 15.43 4.33 -21.98
CA THR A 295 16.45 3.28 -22.12
C THR A 295 15.80 1.97 -22.59
N ARG A 296 16.12 1.53 -23.83
CA ARG A 296 15.55 0.31 -24.41
C ARG A 296 16.14 -0.92 -23.73
N THR A 297 15.27 -1.89 -23.40
CA THR A 297 15.72 -3.19 -22.90
C THR A 297 16.34 -4.01 -24.03
N THR A 298 17.30 -4.85 -23.70
CA THR A 298 17.97 -5.72 -24.67
C THR A 298 16.99 -6.74 -25.26
N GLU A 299 16.13 -7.29 -24.38
CA GLU A 299 15.15 -8.33 -24.72
C GLU A 299 14.15 -7.86 -25.79
N PHE A 300 13.82 -6.59 -25.80
CA PHE A 300 12.82 -6.02 -26.72
C PHE A 300 13.45 -5.08 -27.76
N ALA A 301 14.78 -5.07 -27.89
CA ALA A 301 15.48 -4.14 -28.76
C ALA A 301 15.05 -4.24 -30.24
N ALA A 302 14.72 -5.46 -30.71
CA ALA A 302 14.30 -5.70 -32.08
C ALA A 302 12.82 -5.39 -32.35
N GLN A 303 12.03 -5.11 -31.29
CA GLN A 303 10.59 -4.82 -31.42
C GLN A 303 10.37 -3.30 -31.35
N GLU A 304 9.34 -2.82 -32.03
CA GLU A 304 8.90 -1.44 -31.85
C GLU A 304 8.16 -1.32 -30.54
N ALA A 305 8.50 -0.30 -29.74
CA ALA A 305 7.78 0.01 -28.53
C ALA A 305 6.39 0.58 -28.88
N PRO A 306 5.38 0.41 -28.00
CA PRO A 306 4.09 1.04 -28.26
C PRO A 306 4.26 2.55 -28.47
N ALA A 307 3.73 3.05 -29.58
CA ALA A 307 3.93 4.45 -30.00
C ALA A 307 3.31 5.46 -29.03
N ASP A 308 2.35 5.02 -28.23
CA ASP A 308 1.65 5.85 -27.24
C ASP A 308 2.24 5.69 -25.82
N SER A 309 3.45 5.14 -25.70
CA SER A 309 4.13 5.02 -24.40
C SER A 309 4.35 6.39 -23.79
N ILE A 310 3.96 6.52 -22.52
CA ILE A 310 4.15 7.77 -21.75
C ILE A 310 5.55 7.70 -21.10
N MET A 311 6.31 8.76 -21.25
CA MET A 311 7.62 8.88 -20.62
C MET A 311 7.45 9.44 -19.20
N PRO A 312 8.38 9.16 -18.28
CA PRO A 312 8.25 9.66 -16.90
C PRO A 312 8.23 11.18 -16.83
N ALA A 313 7.49 11.71 -15.86
CA ALA A 313 7.49 13.13 -15.55
C ALA A 313 8.86 13.56 -14.98
N VAL A 314 9.49 12.66 -14.20
CA VAL A 314 10.86 12.87 -13.69
C VAL A 314 11.64 11.56 -13.82
N GLU A 315 12.83 11.67 -14.38
CA GLU A 315 13.82 10.58 -14.33
C GLU A 315 14.64 10.75 -13.06
N MET A 316 14.57 9.75 -12.19
CA MET A 316 15.31 9.72 -10.94
C MET A 316 16.67 9.04 -11.12
N VAL A 317 17.57 9.21 -10.16
CA VAL A 317 18.90 8.58 -10.21
C VAL A 317 18.72 7.06 -10.37
N ALA A 318 19.48 6.50 -11.33
CA ALA A 318 19.41 5.07 -11.62
C ALA A 318 19.67 4.22 -10.38
N HIS A 319 18.81 3.23 -10.15
CA HIS A 319 18.91 2.23 -9.10
C HIS A 319 18.72 2.76 -7.67
N ALA A 320 18.24 4.01 -7.52
CA ALA A 320 17.96 4.55 -6.18
C ALA A 320 16.78 3.84 -5.47
N ALA A 321 16.00 3.06 -6.20
CA ALA A 321 14.84 2.32 -5.72
C ALA A 321 13.75 3.27 -5.18
N ASP A 322 13.06 3.92 -6.10
CA ASP A 322 11.98 4.86 -5.81
C ASP A 322 10.75 4.09 -5.35
N LEU A 323 10.35 4.29 -4.10
CA LEU A 323 9.27 3.52 -3.46
C LEU A 323 8.06 4.40 -3.15
N GLY A 324 7.66 4.50 -1.88
CA GLY A 324 6.45 5.21 -1.47
C GLY A 324 6.46 6.69 -1.77
N MET A 325 5.30 7.26 -2.00
CA MET A 325 5.16 8.69 -2.29
C MET A 325 3.84 9.23 -1.75
N THR A 326 3.81 10.53 -1.50
CA THR A 326 2.57 11.21 -1.09
C THR A 326 2.58 12.65 -1.60
N PHE A 327 1.43 13.15 -2.02
CA PHE A 327 1.23 14.57 -2.27
C PHE A 327 1.11 15.29 -0.93
N TYR A 328 1.81 16.41 -0.79
CA TYR A 328 1.78 17.19 0.44
C TYR A 328 0.61 18.19 0.41
N THR A 329 -0.31 18.03 1.35
CA THR A 329 -1.47 18.92 1.51
C THR A 329 -1.47 19.62 2.87
N GLY A 330 -0.42 19.40 3.67
CA GLY A 330 -0.28 19.99 4.99
C GLY A 330 0.02 21.48 4.94
N LYS A 331 -0.06 22.12 6.11
CA LYS A 331 0.18 23.58 6.23
C LYS A 331 1.36 23.90 7.13
N GLN A 332 2.09 22.87 7.59
CA GLN A 332 3.23 23.10 8.47
C GLN A 332 4.47 23.56 7.70
N PHE A 333 4.69 22.99 6.51
CA PHE A 333 5.88 23.29 5.72
C PHE A 333 5.68 24.57 4.89
N PRO A 334 6.79 25.25 4.50
CA PRO A 334 6.68 26.43 3.65
C PRO A 334 5.87 26.23 2.39
N ALA A 335 5.28 27.30 1.88
CA ALA A 335 4.32 27.28 0.75
C ALA A 335 4.87 26.56 -0.50
N LYS A 336 6.18 26.59 -0.73
CA LYS A 336 6.78 25.93 -1.91
C LYS A 336 6.61 24.41 -1.91
N TYR A 337 6.31 23.81 -0.75
CA TYR A 337 6.08 22.36 -0.64
C TYR A 337 4.63 21.95 -0.89
N MET A 338 3.70 22.92 -0.81
CA MET A 338 2.26 22.65 -0.94
C MET A 338 1.94 22.11 -2.34
N GLY A 339 1.25 20.96 -2.40
CA GLY A 339 0.87 20.33 -3.66
C GLY A 339 1.99 19.59 -4.36
N GLY A 340 3.22 19.59 -3.80
CA GLY A 340 4.32 18.80 -4.32
C GLY A 340 4.31 17.38 -3.76
N ILE A 341 5.26 16.58 -4.20
CA ILE A 341 5.36 15.16 -3.86
C ILE A 341 6.59 14.91 -2.99
N PHE A 342 6.40 14.26 -1.84
CA PHE A 342 7.49 13.63 -1.12
C PHE A 342 7.54 12.16 -1.51
N SER A 343 8.74 11.63 -1.80
CA SER A 343 8.93 10.24 -2.15
C SER A 343 10.17 9.66 -1.48
N ALA A 344 10.14 8.37 -1.21
CA ALA A 344 11.25 7.68 -0.57
C ALA A 344 12.11 6.98 -1.62
N GLN A 345 13.43 7.11 -1.47
CA GLN A 345 14.41 6.31 -2.20
C GLN A 345 15.06 5.34 -1.22
N HIS A 346 14.86 4.06 -1.44
CA HIS A 346 15.31 2.99 -0.54
C HIS A 346 16.83 2.79 -0.59
N GLY A 347 17.45 3.14 -1.71
CA GLY A 347 18.88 2.97 -1.91
C GLY A 347 19.22 1.76 -2.77
N SER A 348 20.32 1.87 -3.48
CA SER A 348 20.75 0.87 -4.43
C SER A 348 21.33 -0.39 -3.76
N TRP A 349 21.23 -1.51 -4.46
CA TRP A 349 21.91 -2.75 -4.07
C TRP A 349 22.89 -3.21 -5.16
N ASN A 350 22.80 -2.62 -6.34
CA ASN A 350 23.44 -3.11 -7.57
C ASN A 350 24.28 -2.03 -8.29
N ARG A 351 24.80 -1.04 -7.55
CA ARG A 351 25.71 -0.02 -8.10
C ARG A 351 27.10 -0.13 -7.50
N THR A 352 28.09 0.20 -8.29
CA THR A 352 29.48 0.30 -7.84
C THR A 352 29.61 1.37 -6.75
N ASN A 353 28.98 2.52 -6.98
CA ASN A 353 28.88 3.59 -5.99
C ASN A 353 27.42 3.68 -5.56
N PRO A 354 27.08 3.25 -4.35
CA PRO A 354 25.70 3.27 -3.86
C PRO A 354 25.07 4.67 -3.89
N VAL A 355 23.76 4.72 -4.10
CA VAL A 355 22.96 5.97 -4.13
C VAL A 355 21.63 5.76 -3.44
N GLY A 356 20.92 6.83 -3.19
CA GLY A 356 19.59 6.78 -2.58
C GLY A 356 19.68 6.78 -1.06
N ALA A 357 18.79 6.06 -0.41
CA ALA A 357 18.54 6.12 1.03
C ALA A 357 18.28 7.57 1.42
N ARG A 358 17.19 8.12 0.91
CA ARG A 358 16.84 9.53 1.16
C ARG A 358 15.35 9.76 0.88
N VAL A 359 14.86 10.90 1.30
CA VAL A 359 13.52 11.39 0.98
C VAL A 359 13.69 12.49 -0.05
N MET A 360 12.98 12.38 -1.16
CA MET A 360 12.99 13.38 -2.24
C MET A 360 11.77 14.28 -2.13
N PHE A 361 11.87 15.46 -2.68
CA PHE A 361 10.75 16.36 -2.90
C PHE A 361 10.74 16.77 -4.37
N THR A 362 9.56 16.71 -5.02
CA THR A 362 9.33 17.15 -6.38
C THR A 362 8.20 18.18 -6.38
N ALA A 363 8.49 19.40 -6.81
CA ALA A 363 7.47 20.43 -6.96
C ALA A 363 6.56 20.11 -8.14
N VAL A 364 5.25 20.27 -7.96
CA VAL A 364 4.25 20.07 -9.03
C VAL A 364 3.51 21.39 -9.23
N ASN A 365 3.54 21.88 -10.44
CA ASN A 365 2.89 23.15 -10.83
C ASN A 365 1.38 22.95 -11.02
N GLU A 366 0.64 24.05 -11.07
CA GLU A 366 -0.83 24.02 -11.26
C GLU A 366 -1.26 23.30 -12.55
N ASP A 367 -0.43 23.34 -13.59
CA ASP A 367 -0.72 22.65 -14.85
C ASP A 367 -0.30 21.18 -14.84
N GLY A 368 0.23 20.69 -13.70
CA GLY A 368 0.69 19.32 -13.57
C GLY A 368 2.10 19.08 -14.10
N SER A 369 2.79 20.10 -14.59
CA SER A 369 4.20 19.97 -14.94
C SER A 369 5.04 19.93 -13.67
N VAL A 370 6.23 19.34 -13.76
CA VAL A 370 7.14 19.23 -12.61
C VAL A 370 8.06 20.44 -12.56
N GLY A 371 8.30 20.92 -11.36
CA GLY A 371 9.32 21.94 -11.09
C GLY A 371 10.60 21.31 -10.57
N GLU A 372 11.16 21.92 -9.52
CA GLU A 372 12.40 21.42 -8.89
C GLU A 372 12.20 20.05 -8.26
N THR A 373 13.16 19.14 -8.47
CA THR A 373 13.27 17.88 -7.72
C THR A 373 14.57 17.92 -6.91
N MET A 374 14.48 17.67 -5.58
CA MET A 374 15.62 17.79 -4.67
C MET A 374 15.50 16.79 -3.52
N ALA A 375 16.64 16.56 -2.85
CA ALA A 375 16.57 15.80 -1.60
C ALA A 375 15.96 16.64 -0.47
N UNK A 376 15.02 16.03 0.33
CA UNK A 376 14.45 16.53 1.35
C UNK A 376 15.11 16.26 2.55
N ALA A 377 15.45 14.89 2.65
CA ALA A 377 16.28 14.42 3.76
C ALA A 377 17.26 13.39 3.24
N GLU A 378 18.54 13.53 3.56
CA GLU A 378 19.56 12.57 3.12
C GLU A 378 20.69 12.46 4.15
N GLY A 379 21.43 11.31 4.12
CA GLY A 379 22.50 11.06 5.06
C GLY A 379 22.47 9.64 5.63
N TRP A 380 21.55 8.82 5.15
CA TRP A 380 21.54 7.38 5.52
C TRP A 380 22.57 6.53 4.75
N UNK A 381 23.30 6.91 3.78
CA UNK A 381 24.27 6.35 3.18
C UNK A 381 25.34 6.98 3.67
N ASP A 382 26.24 6.30 4.22
CA ASP A 382 27.44 6.90 4.81
C ASP A 382 28.54 7.10 3.76
N GLU A 383 29.65 7.68 4.18
CA GLU A 383 30.79 7.96 3.28
C GLU A 383 31.46 6.70 2.71
N ASN A 384 31.21 5.53 3.29
CA ASN A 384 31.72 4.24 2.82
C ASN A 384 30.75 3.53 1.89
N GLY A 385 29.55 4.09 1.70
CA GLY A 385 28.50 3.49 0.89
C GLY A 385 27.66 2.47 1.64
N GLU A 386 27.76 2.43 2.98
CA GLU A 386 26.92 1.58 3.80
C GLU A 386 25.66 2.33 4.20
N TYR A 387 24.59 1.62 4.46
CA TYR A 387 23.32 2.23 4.83
C TYR A 387 23.04 2.05 6.32
N ASP A 388 22.75 3.15 7.01
CA ASP A 388 22.26 3.16 8.38
C ASP A 388 20.73 3.19 8.45
N GLY A 389 20.08 3.39 7.32
CA GLY A 389 18.63 3.38 7.17
C GLY A 389 18.26 3.37 5.70
N ARG A 390 17.05 2.91 5.40
CA ARG A 390 16.56 2.78 4.02
C ARG A 390 15.07 3.17 3.96
N PRO A 391 14.78 4.45 3.67
CA PRO A 391 13.39 4.93 3.60
C PRO A 391 12.51 4.14 2.63
N VAL A 392 11.28 3.85 3.03
CA VAL A 392 10.33 3.08 2.22
C VAL A 392 9.11 3.89 1.82
N ASP A 393 8.48 4.60 2.75
CA ASP A 393 7.23 5.30 2.47
C ASP A 393 7.20 6.64 3.18
N VAL A 394 6.35 7.52 2.70
CA VAL A 394 6.11 8.84 3.30
C VAL A 394 4.60 8.99 3.51
N ALA A 395 4.20 9.37 4.73
CA ALA A 395 2.80 9.62 5.06
C ALA A 395 2.67 10.95 5.79
N GLN A 396 1.55 11.62 5.61
CA GLN A 396 1.32 12.92 6.23
C GLN A 396 0.50 12.78 7.52
N MET A 397 0.92 13.49 8.56
CA MET A 397 0.16 13.61 9.80
C MET A 397 -0.82 14.79 9.73
N LYS A 398 -1.80 14.79 10.62
CA LYS A 398 -2.84 15.84 10.65
C LYS A 398 -2.28 17.24 10.92
N ASP A 399 -1.17 17.32 11.65
CA ASP A 399 -0.52 18.62 11.94
C ASP A 399 0.32 19.13 10.77
N GLY A 400 0.41 18.38 9.68
CA GLY A 400 1.19 18.75 8.51
C GLY A 400 2.63 18.30 8.53
N SER A 401 3.08 17.62 9.59
CA SER A 401 4.38 16.94 9.58
C SER A 401 4.29 15.68 8.70
N ILE A 402 5.43 15.11 8.32
CA ILE A 402 5.45 13.85 7.57
C ILE A 402 6.18 12.77 8.36
N LEU A 403 5.72 11.54 8.17
CA LEU A 403 6.36 10.34 8.69
C LEU A 403 7.09 9.64 7.56
N VAL A 404 8.22 9.05 7.87
CA VAL A 404 9.04 8.28 6.92
C VAL A 404 9.28 6.91 7.54
N SER A 405 8.86 5.84 6.87
CA SER A 405 9.12 4.48 7.35
C SER A 405 10.44 3.96 6.80
N ASP A 406 11.03 3.02 7.54
CA ASP A 406 12.35 2.47 7.25
C ASP A 406 12.37 1.00 7.68
N ASP A 407 12.41 0.09 6.71
CA ASP A 407 12.37 -1.35 6.98
C ASP A 407 13.76 -1.94 7.32
N PHE A 408 14.81 -1.20 7.05
CA PHE A 408 16.18 -1.59 7.39
C PHE A 408 16.49 -1.24 8.85
N ALA A 409 16.21 0.02 9.23
CA ALA A 409 16.41 0.47 10.61
C ALA A 409 15.28 0.05 11.55
N ASN A 410 14.17 -0.50 11.03
CA ASN A 410 13.00 -0.90 11.82
C ASN A 410 12.40 0.30 12.56
N ALA A 411 12.21 1.40 11.85
CA ALA A 411 11.83 2.67 12.47
C ALA A 411 10.86 3.47 11.62
N ILE A 412 10.21 4.41 12.27
CA ILE A 412 9.48 5.49 11.60
C ILE A 412 10.06 6.80 12.14
N TYR A 413 10.40 7.71 11.23
CA TYR A 413 10.91 9.04 11.56
C TYR A 413 9.82 10.08 11.34
N ARG A 414 9.87 11.18 12.06
CA ARG A 414 8.96 12.31 11.89
C ARG A 414 9.76 13.52 11.46
N ILE A 415 9.34 14.14 10.35
CA ILE A 415 9.96 15.38 9.83
C ILE A 415 8.97 16.53 10.09
N THR A 416 9.49 17.60 10.73
CA THR A 416 8.71 18.78 11.08
C THR A 416 9.41 20.03 10.55
N TYR A 417 8.68 21.15 10.57
CA TYR A 417 9.22 22.46 10.21
C TYR A 417 8.84 23.50 11.26
N SER A 418 9.78 24.31 11.64
CA SER A 418 9.54 25.46 12.51
C SER A 418 10.39 26.64 12.04
N ASN A 419 9.77 27.83 11.98
CA ASN A 419 10.47 29.09 11.67
C ASN A 419 11.44 29.46 12.81
#